data_c1b8a549af356c457cf29c692934cefc
#
_entry.id   c1b8a549af356c457cf29c692934cefc
#
_cell.length_a   1.000
_cell.length_b   1.000
_cell.length_c   1.000
_cell.angle_alpha   90.00
_cell.angle_beta   90.00
_cell.angle_gamma   90.00
#
_symmetry.space_group_name_H-M   'P 1'
#
loop_
_entity.id
_entity.type
_entity.pdbx_description
1 polymer ?
#
loop_
_entity_poly.entity_id
_entity_poly.type
_entity_poly.pdbx_seq_one_letter_code
_entity_poly.pdbx_strand_id
1 'polypeptide(L)'
;MNRTLAHRTKGLLSGQSLACVALTLLGMVSLTKPAAAQAVVAKPPVTTPSAGGNSFEGPGAVRYQPSRDSLDRRIDMFIGDWRDSMPRHVYGSLVLRDILTRGDNFNPPQPGAVLQAANFLAYGRLAPGNSTTPSRLEHEQNVFYVVGGTGEIAAGGKTATLHRDIAVFIPADLEFVMKNSGDGDLKMYVVSEPTPAGFVPAKAMLTTDERQVPVRTPMAASPYTLPGASGHWAHVVRDLFSKTDGLATIGDLITVEINPMTMGEPHPHNPGQEEIWAAVDGNSLAFIGSELRVQHPGMAYMIRPDQSMTHSNINSG
;
A
#
# COMPACT_ATOMS: atom_id res chain seq x y z
N MET A 1 4.23 58.47 -33.46
CA MET A 1 4.41 57.04 -33.88
C MET A 1 4.16 56.16 -32.66
N ASN A 2 2.93 55.76 -32.49
CA ASN A 2 2.48 54.90 -31.38
C ASN A 2 2.54 53.44 -31.79
N ARG A 3 3.29 52.61 -31.06
CA ARG A 3 3.19 51.15 -31.16
C ARG A 3 2.58 50.61 -29.88
N THR A 4 1.35 50.14 -29.98
CA THR A 4 0.60 49.44 -28.96
C THR A 4 1.04 47.97 -28.96
N LEU A 5 1.58 47.47 -27.83
CA LEU A 5 1.87 46.07 -27.62
C LEU A 5 0.61 45.41 -27.01
N ALA A 6 0.02 44.48 -27.77
CA ALA A 6 -1.05 43.63 -27.28
C ALA A 6 -0.43 42.47 -26.50
N HIS A 7 -0.69 42.42 -25.18
CA HIS A 7 -0.43 41.27 -24.35
C HIS A 7 -1.52 40.21 -24.59
N ARG A 8 -1.15 39.12 -25.25
CA ARG A 8 -1.93 37.87 -25.25
C ARG A 8 -1.62 37.12 -23.96
N THR A 9 -2.50 37.17 -23.00
CA THR A 9 -2.54 36.21 -21.91
C THR A 9 -2.97 34.85 -22.43
N LYS A 10 -2.01 33.93 -22.56
CA LYS A 10 -2.30 32.51 -22.70
C LYS A 10 -2.73 32.00 -21.32
N GLY A 11 -4.01 31.77 -21.16
CA GLY A 11 -4.51 30.98 -20.04
C GLY A 11 -3.98 29.56 -20.16
N LEU A 12 -3.02 29.21 -19.34
CA LEU A 12 -2.70 27.81 -19.05
C LEU A 12 -3.88 27.28 -18.22
N LEU A 13 -4.72 26.50 -18.86
CA LEU A 13 -5.54 25.53 -18.16
C LEU A 13 -4.58 24.47 -17.60
N SER A 14 -4.17 24.65 -16.36
CA SER A 14 -3.53 23.56 -15.61
C SER A 14 -4.60 22.52 -15.32
N GLY A 15 -4.71 21.55 -16.22
CA GLY A 15 -5.38 20.29 -15.91
C GLY A 15 -4.56 19.62 -14.80
N GLN A 16 -5.00 19.75 -13.56
CA GLN A 16 -4.48 18.94 -12.48
C GLN A 16 -4.98 17.53 -12.75
N SER A 17 -4.10 16.69 -13.27
CA SER A 17 -4.31 15.24 -13.26
C SER A 17 -4.31 14.84 -11.79
N LEU A 18 -5.50 14.61 -11.21
CA LEU A 18 -5.61 13.91 -9.95
C LEU A 18 -5.18 12.47 -10.19
N ALA A 19 -3.91 12.20 -10.01
CA ALA A 19 -3.40 10.84 -10.02
C ALA A 19 -3.73 10.20 -8.67
N CYS A 20 -4.31 9.00 -8.69
CA CYS A 20 -4.43 8.19 -7.50
C CYS A 20 -3.08 7.54 -7.24
N VAL A 21 -2.42 7.89 -6.15
CA VAL A 21 -1.16 7.30 -5.73
C VAL A 21 -1.44 6.32 -4.59
N ALA A 22 -0.96 5.10 -4.71
CA ALA A 22 -1.04 4.07 -3.69
C ALA A 22 0.36 3.70 -3.20
N LEU A 23 0.48 3.44 -1.91
CA LEU A 23 1.67 2.87 -1.31
C LEU A 23 1.47 1.36 -1.21
N THR A 24 2.34 0.60 -1.86
CA THR A 24 2.26 -0.86 -1.89
C THR A 24 3.44 -1.47 -1.17
N LEU A 25 3.15 -2.41 -0.28
CA LEU A 25 4.11 -3.16 0.51
C LEU A 25 4.02 -4.63 0.14
N LEU A 26 5.11 -5.18 -0.35
CA LEU A 26 5.23 -6.62 -0.61
C LEU A 26 6.01 -7.28 0.51
N GLY A 27 5.33 -8.13 1.29
CA GLY A 27 5.94 -8.94 2.34
C GLY A 27 5.95 -10.42 1.97
N MET A 28 7.07 -11.09 2.16
CA MET A 28 7.14 -12.55 2.07
C MET A 28 7.26 -13.13 3.48
N VAL A 29 6.24 -13.87 3.90
CA VAL A 29 6.32 -14.70 5.10
C VAL A 29 6.75 -16.10 4.67
N SER A 30 7.95 -16.51 5.06
CA SER A 30 8.40 -17.89 4.87
C SER A 30 7.69 -18.78 5.91
N LEU A 31 6.58 -19.38 5.51
CA LEU A 31 5.85 -20.35 6.33
C LEU A 31 6.48 -21.74 6.15
N THR A 32 7.36 -22.12 7.04
CA THR A 32 7.65 -23.55 7.26
C THR A 32 6.48 -24.14 8.04
N LYS A 33 5.49 -24.70 7.34
CA LYS A 33 4.42 -25.48 7.97
C LYS A 33 4.98 -26.83 8.41
N PRO A 34 4.69 -27.28 9.66
CA PRO A 34 4.79 -28.71 9.97
C PRO A 34 3.78 -29.46 9.09
N ALA A 35 4.22 -30.55 8.50
CA ALA A 35 3.40 -31.41 7.66
C ALA A 35 2.27 -32.04 8.50
N ALA A 36 1.11 -31.38 8.53
CA ALA A 36 -0.11 -31.99 8.97
C ALA A 36 -0.77 -32.65 7.74
N ALA A 37 -1.07 -33.93 7.85
CA ALA A 37 -1.72 -34.70 6.81
C ALA A 37 -3.00 -33.99 6.37
N GLN A 38 -3.03 -33.50 5.13
CA GLN A 38 -4.24 -32.96 4.54
C GLN A 38 -5.22 -34.09 4.29
N ALA A 39 -6.37 -34.04 4.95
CA ALA A 39 -7.52 -34.82 4.54
C ALA A 39 -7.87 -34.44 3.10
N VAL A 40 -7.81 -35.38 2.20
CA VAL A 40 -8.22 -35.22 0.80
C VAL A 40 -9.73 -34.95 0.83
N VAL A 41 -10.11 -33.67 0.73
CA VAL A 41 -11.50 -33.31 0.48
C VAL A 41 -11.81 -33.76 -0.96
N ALA A 42 -12.66 -34.76 -1.10
CA ALA A 42 -13.09 -35.24 -2.39
C ALA A 42 -13.68 -34.05 -3.19
N LYS A 43 -13.08 -33.82 -4.37
CA LYS A 43 -13.56 -32.83 -5.32
C LYS A 43 -15.02 -33.16 -5.67
N PRO A 44 -15.97 -32.23 -5.55
CA PRO A 44 -17.34 -32.51 -5.97
C PRO A 44 -17.35 -32.94 -7.44
N PRO A 45 -18.25 -33.84 -7.85
CA PRO A 45 -18.30 -34.34 -9.21
C PRO A 45 -18.49 -33.15 -10.18
N VAL A 46 -17.63 -33.06 -11.16
CA VAL A 46 -17.78 -32.11 -12.28
C VAL A 46 -18.98 -32.59 -13.08
N THR A 47 -20.12 -31.93 -12.95
CA THR A 47 -21.24 -32.16 -13.82
C THR A 47 -20.89 -31.57 -15.21
N THR A 48 -20.71 -32.43 -16.18
CA THR A 48 -20.53 -32.03 -17.58
C THR A 48 -21.78 -31.28 -18.05
N PRO A 49 -21.68 -30.06 -18.62
CA PRO A 49 -22.84 -29.39 -19.17
C PRO A 49 -23.41 -30.20 -20.31
N SER A 50 -24.74 -30.41 -20.34
CA SER A 50 -25.39 -30.99 -21.49
C SER A 50 -25.37 -29.99 -22.69
N ALA A 51 -24.91 -30.45 -23.84
CA ALA A 51 -24.87 -29.65 -25.05
C ALA A 51 -26.30 -29.28 -25.49
N GLY A 52 -26.62 -27.97 -25.51
CA GLY A 52 -27.86 -27.51 -26.11
C GLY A 52 -28.55 -26.31 -25.47
N GLY A 53 -27.85 -25.24 -25.18
CA GLY A 53 -28.45 -23.97 -24.75
C GLY A 53 -27.77 -22.76 -25.37
N ASN A 54 -28.53 -21.68 -25.57
CA ASN A 54 -27.99 -20.41 -26.02
C ASN A 54 -26.87 -19.92 -25.12
N SER A 55 -25.86 -19.32 -25.71
CA SER A 55 -24.57 -18.98 -25.15
C SER A 55 -24.59 -18.08 -23.86
N PHE A 56 -25.72 -17.53 -23.48
CA PHE A 56 -25.87 -16.71 -22.29
C PHE A 56 -26.71 -17.32 -21.17
N GLU A 57 -27.48 -18.39 -21.46
CA GLU A 57 -28.32 -19.04 -20.47
C GLU A 57 -28.34 -20.57 -20.67
N GLY A 58 -27.19 -21.17 -21.01
CA GLY A 58 -27.08 -22.62 -21.15
C GLY A 58 -27.42 -23.35 -19.83
N PRO A 59 -27.98 -24.56 -19.89
CA PRO A 59 -28.15 -25.40 -18.75
C PRO A 59 -26.76 -25.66 -18.10
N GLY A 60 -26.57 -25.17 -16.91
CA GLY A 60 -25.26 -25.20 -16.22
C GLY A 60 -24.61 -23.84 -16.05
N ALA A 61 -25.17 -22.75 -16.58
CA ALA A 61 -24.79 -21.42 -16.18
C ALA A 61 -25.08 -21.28 -14.67
N VAL A 62 -24.04 -21.42 -13.85
CA VAL A 62 -24.14 -21.10 -12.45
C VAL A 62 -24.42 -19.61 -12.41
N ARG A 63 -25.68 -19.23 -12.20
CA ARG A 63 -26.00 -17.87 -11.82
C ARG A 63 -25.28 -17.63 -10.49
N TYR A 64 -24.15 -16.96 -10.54
CA TYR A 64 -23.54 -16.42 -9.35
C TYR A 64 -24.54 -15.44 -8.75
N GLN A 65 -25.27 -15.90 -7.74
CA GLN A 65 -26.01 -15.00 -6.89
C GLN A 65 -25.10 -14.75 -5.67
N PRO A 66 -24.43 -13.60 -5.62
CA PRO A 66 -23.77 -13.24 -4.41
C PRO A 66 -24.84 -13.19 -3.32
N SER A 67 -24.71 -14.00 -2.31
CA SER A 67 -25.45 -13.79 -1.08
C SER A 67 -24.90 -12.50 -0.49
N ARG A 68 -25.62 -11.40 -0.71
CA ARG A 68 -25.24 -10.05 -0.30
C ARG A 68 -24.82 -9.96 1.18
N ASP A 69 -25.33 -10.83 2.01
CA ASP A 69 -25.14 -10.73 3.47
C ASP A 69 -23.84 -11.38 3.98
N SER A 70 -23.17 -12.25 3.22
CA SER A 70 -22.00 -12.96 3.72
C SER A 70 -20.67 -12.47 3.14
N LEU A 71 -20.67 -11.88 1.95
CA LEU A 71 -19.44 -11.41 1.28
C LEU A 71 -19.04 -10.01 1.74
N ASP A 72 -19.97 -9.09 1.88
CA ASP A 72 -19.73 -7.69 2.24
C ASP A 72 -18.99 -7.55 3.57
N ARG A 73 -19.35 -8.34 4.56
CA ARG A 73 -18.74 -8.29 5.89
C ARG A 73 -17.31 -8.86 5.92
N ARG A 74 -17.00 -9.81 5.04
CA ARG A 74 -15.66 -10.41 5.01
C ARG A 74 -14.65 -9.50 4.36
N ILE A 75 -15.03 -8.80 3.31
CA ILE A 75 -14.13 -7.88 2.59
C ILE A 75 -13.76 -6.69 3.46
N ASP A 76 -14.73 -6.12 4.18
CA ASP A 76 -14.50 -4.99 5.05
C ASP A 76 -13.54 -5.31 6.21
N MET A 77 -13.40 -6.57 6.57
CA MET A 77 -12.42 -7.02 7.56
C MET A 77 -10.96 -6.87 7.08
N PHE A 78 -10.74 -6.82 5.76
CA PHE A 78 -9.42 -6.65 5.15
C PHE A 78 -9.06 -5.19 4.86
N ILE A 79 -9.94 -4.26 5.21
CA ILE A 79 -9.80 -2.82 4.97
C ILE A 79 -9.61 -2.11 6.30
N GLY A 80 -8.74 -1.10 6.32
CA GLY A 80 -8.55 -0.20 7.44
C GLY A 80 -8.61 1.26 7.02
N ASP A 81 -9.07 2.12 7.92
CA ASP A 81 -9.10 3.57 7.75
C ASP A 81 -8.54 4.23 9.03
N TRP A 82 -7.60 5.16 8.88
CA TRP A 82 -7.03 5.88 10.01
C TRP A 82 -8.08 6.61 10.86
N ARG A 83 -9.23 6.97 10.27
CA ARG A 83 -10.31 7.68 10.96
C ARG A 83 -10.99 6.82 12.00
N ASP A 84 -11.01 5.50 11.79
CA ASP A 84 -11.67 4.54 12.68
C ASP A 84 -10.76 4.11 13.84
N SER A 85 -9.46 4.45 13.79
CA SER A 85 -8.53 4.08 14.84
C SER A 85 -8.37 5.16 15.91
N MET A 86 -8.09 4.73 17.14
CA MET A 86 -7.75 5.65 18.24
C MET A 86 -6.36 6.23 18.03
N PRO A 87 -6.16 7.54 18.27
CA PRO A 87 -4.84 8.14 18.20
C PRO A 87 -3.95 7.61 19.32
N ARG A 88 -2.69 7.32 19.00
CA ARG A 88 -1.66 7.00 19.98
C ARG A 88 -0.45 7.90 19.80
N HIS A 89 0.14 8.32 20.91
CA HIS A 89 1.37 9.11 20.90
C HIS A 89 2.57 8.17 20.91
N VAL A 90 3.49 8.42 19.98
CA VAL A 90 4.77 7.70 19.91
C VAL A 90 5.91 8.73 19.83
N TYR A 91 7.09 8.32 20.23
CA TYR A 91 8.28 9.17 20.16
C TYR A 91 8.05 10.58 20.76
N GLY A 92 7.26 10.64 21.84
CA GLY A 92 6.86 11.87 22.51
C GLY A 92 5.65 12.56 21.85
N SER A 93 5.83 13.21 20.72
CA SER A 93 4.82 14.12 20.16
C SER A 93 4.26 13.68 18.78
N LEU A 94 4.77 12.62 18.18
CA LEU A 94 4.20 12.08 16.96
C LEU A 94 2.89 11.34 17.28
N VAL A 95 1.80 11.73 16.64
CA VAL A 95 0.49 11.08 16.79
C VAL A 95 0.31 10.11 15.62
N LEU A 96 0.11 8.84 15.93
CA LEU A 96 -0.24 7.81 14.95
C LEU A 96 -1.71 7.40 15.08
N ARG A 97 -2.31 7.07 13.95
CA ARG A 97 -3.57 6.36 13.83
C ARG A 97 -3.35 5.16 12.95
N ASP A 98 -3.55 3.99 13.49
CA ASP A 98 -3.30 2.74 12.77
C ASP A 98 -4.34 2.55 11.66
N ILE A 99 -3.89 2.11 10.50
CA ILE A 99 -4.73 1.76 9.35
C ILE A 99 -4.84 0.25 9.27
N LEU A 100 -3.68 -0.44 9.21
CA LEU A 100 -3.60 -1.88 9.26
C LEU A 100 -2.67 -2.28 10.41
N THR A 101 -3.01 -3.39 11.07
CA THR A 101 -2.28 -3.89 12.24
C THR A 101 -2.00 -5.39 12.12
N ARG A 102 -1.13 -5.89 12.99
CA ARG A 102 -0.91 -7.34 13.09
C ARG A 102 -2.21 -8.08 13.40
N GLY A 103 -2.39 -9.22 12.75
CA GLY A 103 -3.58 -10.03 12.93
C GLY A 103 -3.52 -11.30 12.10
N ASP A 104 -4.69 -11.78 11.70
CA ASP A 104 -4.83 -12.97 10.87
C ASP A 104 -5.18 -12.55 9.44
N ASN A 105 -4.31 -12.86 8.49
CA ASN A 105 -4.49 -12.51 7.08
C ASN A 105 -5.51 -13.39 6.34
N PHE A 106 -6.12 -14.36 7.01
CA PHE A 106 -7.20 -15.20 6.47
C PHE A 106 -8.54 -14.94 7.18
N ASN A 107 -8.51 -14.70 8.49
CA ASN A 107 -9.68 -14.46 9.31
C ASN A 107 -9.40 -13.32 10.31
N PRO A 108 -9.34 -12.06 9.82
CA PRO A 108 -9.04 -10.94 10.70
C PRO A 108 -10.00 -10.86 11.88
N PRO A 109 -9.52 -10.68 13.13
CA PRO A 109 -10.38 -10.58 14.30
C PRO A 109 -11.14 -9.24 14.36
N GLN A 110 -10.67 -8.24 13.66
CA GLN A 110 -11.27 -6.90 13.51
C GLN A 110 -10.83 -6.27 12.18
N PRO A 111 -11.53 -5.26 11.65
CA PRO A 111 -11.14 -4.57 10.44
C PRO A 111 -9.68 -4.11 10.48
N GLY A 112 -8.94 -4.38 9.42
CA GLY A 112 -7.53 -4.00 9.27
C GLY A 112 -6.52 -4.81 10.09
N ALA A 113 -6.93 -5.79 10.91
CA ALA A 113 -6.00 -6.65 11.67
C ALA A 113 -5.55 -7.85 10.82
N VAL A 114 -4.73 -7.58 9.80
CA VAL A 114 -4.41 -8.53 8.72
C VAL A 114 -2.92 -8.82 8.54
N LEU A 115 -2.02 -8.02 9.14
CA LEU A 115 -0.59 -8.05 8.85
C LEU A 115 0.13 -9.17 9.59
N GLN A 116 1.07 -9.82 8.91
CA GLN A 116 2.04 -10.73 9.50
C GLN A 116 3.48 -10.30 9.24
N ALA A 117 3.79 -9.79 8.03
CA ALA A 117 5.12 -9.32 7.68
C ALA A 117 5.45 -7.95 8.30
N ALA A 118 4.47 -7.07 8.47
CA ALA A 118 4.63 -5.77 9.11
C ALA A 118 3.99 -5.74 10.51
N ASN A 119 4.44 -4.82 11.37
CA ASN A 119 3.81 -4.57 12.67
C ASN A 119 2.55 -3.74 12.50
N PHE A 120 2.64 -2.68 11.72
CA PHE A 120 1.52 -1.80 11.38
C PHE A 120 1.82 -0.96 10.15
N LEU A 121 0.74 -0.48 9.52
CA LEU A 121 0.71 0.69 8.66
C LEU A 121 -0.16 1.73 9.37
N ALA A 122 0.36 2.94 9.56
CA ALA A 122 -0.34 4.00 10.27
C ALA A 122 -0.25 5.34 9.52
N TYR A 123 -1.20 6.22 9.79
CA TYR A 123 -1.12 7.62 9.40
C TYR A 123 -0.56 8.44 10.57
N GLY A 124 0.52 9.16 10.31
CA GLY A 124 1.27 9.93 11.30
C GLY A 124 1.09 11.43 11.12
N ARG A 125 1.06 12.15 12.25
CA ARG A 125 0.97 13.60 12.29
C ARG A 125 1.87 14.17 13.38
N LEU A 126 2.75 15.10 13.01
CA LEU A 126 3.53 15.89 13.93
C LEU A 126 3.10 17.37 13.79
N ALA A 127 2.60 17.96 14.87
CA ALA A 127 2.07 19.32 14.85
C ALA A 127 3.18 20.37 14.61
N PRO A 128 2.83 21.58 14.10
CA PRO A 128 3.80 22.64 13.83
C PRO A 128 4.67 22.95 15.04
N GLY A 129 5.97 23.13 14.80
CA GLY A 129 6.96 23.47 15.83
C GLY A 129 7.31 22.33 16.79
N ASN A 130 6.65 21.17 16.73
CA ASN A 130 6.94 20.04 17.58
C ASN A 130 8.11 19.20 17.06
N SER A 131 8.74 18.52 17.99
CA SER A 131 9.78 17.52 17.72
C SER A 131 9.47 16.24 18.45
N THR A 132 9.87 15.11 17.89
CA THR A 132 9.90 13.85 18.65
C THR A 132 10.99 13.91 19.70
N THR A 133 10.88 13.10 20.75
CA THR A 133 12.02 12.80 21.63
C THR A 133 13.02 11.93 20.88
N PRO A 134 14.32 11.97 21.23
CA PRO A 134 15.28 10.98 20.74
C PRO A 134 14.75 9.58 20.96
N SER A 135 14.63 8.82 19.91
CA SER A 135 13.98 7.50 19.94
C SER A 135 14.82 6.48 19.19
N ARG A 136 14.86 5.27 19.72
CA ARG A 136 15.56 4.13 19.13
C ARG A 136 14.56 2.98 18.99
N LEU A 137 14.54 2.36 17.82
CA LEU A 137 13.65 1.24 17.50
C LEU A 137 14.35 -0.06 17.87
N GLU A 138 13.88 -0.72 18.93
CA GLU A 138 14.40 -2.01 19.34
C GLU A 138 13.58 -3.13 18.68
N HIS A 139 14.25 -4.04 17.99
CA HIS A 139 13.62 -5.17 17.29
C HIS A 139 12.60 -4.80 16.21
N GLU A 140 12.59 -3.57 15.78
CA GLU A 140 11.77 -3.07 14.67
C GLU A 140 12.50 -1.99 13.88
N GLN A 141 12.05 -1.74 12.67
CA GLN A 141 12.52 -0.63 11.84
C GLN A 141 11.36 0.01 11.12
N ASN A 142 11.49 1.30 10.81
CA ASN A 142 10.38 2.08 10.27
C ASN A 142 10.71 2.74 8.95
N VAL A 143 9.70 2.81 8.08
CA VAL A 143 9.71 3.72 6.93
C VAL A 143 8.68 4.81 7.18
N PHE A 144 9.09 6.06 7.01
CA PHE A 144 8.25 7.26 7.02
C PHE A 144 8.11 7.76 5.58
N TYR A 145 6.91 7.79 5.04
CA TYR A 145 6.62 8.37 3.73
C TYR A 145 5.80 9.64 3.92
N VAL A 146 6.42 10.79 3.61
CA VAL A 146 5.81 12.11 3.86
C VAL A 146 4.83 12.47 2.76
N VAL A 147 3.60 12.79 3.17
CA VAL A 147 2.50 13.19 2.28
C VAL A 147 2.12 14.67 2.38
N GLY A 148 2.73 15.40 3.31
CA GLY A 148 2.48 16.85 3.44
C GLY A 148 3.22 17.49 4.60
N GLY A 149 3.36 18.80 4.54
CA GLY A 149 4.15 19.57 5.50
C GLY A 149 5.65 19.56 5.17
N THR A 150 6.42 20.19 6.04
CA THR A 150 7.89 20.29 5.93
C THR A 150 8.53 20.07 7.30
N GLY A 151 9.70 19.46 7.30
CA GLY A 151 10.40 19.17 8.54
C GLY A 151 11.83 18.70 8.31
N GLU A 152 12.40 18.13 9.35
CA GLU A 152 13.73 17.54 9.33
C GLU A 152 13.73 16.25 10.14
N ILE A 153 14.56 15.31 9.76
CA ILE A 153 14.85 14.11 10.55
C ILE A 153 16.35 13.94 10.64
N ALA A 154 16.83 13.70 11.85
CA ALA A 154 18.25 13.45 12.12
C ALA A 154 18.41 12.05 12.70
N ALA A 155 19.36 11.27 12.18
CA ALA A 155 19.71 9.94 12.67
C ALA A 155 21.15 9.59 12.29
N GLY A 156 21.91 8.99 13.22
CA GLY A 156 23.27 8.52 12.95
C GLY A 156 24.22 9.60 12.43
N GLY A 157 24.08 10.84 12.89
CA GLY A 157 24.90 11.97 12.44
C GLY A 157 24.54 12.53 11.06
N LYS A 158 23.47 12.03 10.42
CA LYS A 158 22.92 12.57 9.16
C LYS A 158 21.62 13.31 9.45
N THR A 159 21.35 14.35 8.64
CA THR A 159 20.08 15.07 8.66
C THR A 159 19.50 15.07 7.26
N ALA A 160 18.19 14.88 7.16
CA ALA A 160 17.43 14.96 5.91
C ALA A 160 16.27 15.93 6.06
N THR A 161 16.01 16.72 5.01
CA THR A 161 14.83 17.56 4.90
C THR A 161 13.63 16.71 4.56
N LEU A 162 12.53 16.91 5.29
CA LEU A 162 11.26 16.26 5.07
C LEU A 162 10.34 17.18 4.27
N HIS A 163 9.82 16.66 3.19
CA HIS A 163 8.83 17.31 2.33
C HIS A 163 7.95 16.25 1.70
N ARG A 164 6.85 16.65 1.05
CA ARG A 164 5.99 15.71 0.32
C ARG A 164 6.80 14.86 -0.65
N ASP A 165 6.46 13.58 -0.74
CA ASP A 165 7.03 12.56 -1.63
C ASP A 165 8.47 12.13 -1.25
N ILE A 166 8.92 12.42 -0.03
CA ILE A 166 10.16 11.83 0.49
C ILE A 166 9.84 10.63 1.39
N ALA A 167 10.57 9.54 1.17
CA ALA A 167 10.59 8.37 2.03
C ALA A 167 11.88 8.34 2.85
N VAL A 168 11.76 7.98 4.14
CA VAL A 168 12.90 7.86 5.05
C VAL A 168 12.83 6.50 5.73
N PHE A 169 13.87 5.71 5.60
CA PHE A 169 14.05 4.44 6.28
C PHE A 169 14.95 4.62 7.49
N ILE A 170 14.45 4.27 8.67
CA ILE A 170 15.18 4.24 9.94
C ILE A 170 15.37 2.78 10.34
N PRO A 171 16.60 2.26 10.22
CA PRO A 171 16.93 0.90 10.67
C PRO A 171 16.75 0.71 12.16
N ALA A 172 16.60 -0.53 12.58
CA ALA A 172 16.62 -0.89 13.99
C ALA A 172 17.91 -0.40 14.68
N ASP A 173 17.81 -0.12 15.96
CA ASP A 173 18.91 0.33 16.83
C ASP A 173 19.53 1.69 16.47
N LEU A 174 19.01 2.38 15.46
CA LEU A 174 19.45 3.72 15.10
C LEU A 174 18.58 4.78 15.81
N GLU A 175 19.22 5.62 16.62
CA GLU A 175 18.52 6.74 17.26
C GLU A 175 18.19 7.83 16.26
N PHE A 176 16.96 8.35 16.33
CA PHE A 176 16.49 9.44 15.47
C PHE A 176 15.69 10.49 16.24
N VAL A 177 15.64 11.68 15.69
CA VAL A 177 14.76 12.78 16.08
C VAL A 177 14.14 13.38 14.83
N MET A 178 12.84 13.62 14.87
CA MET A 178 12.08 14.28 13.79
C MET A 178 11.55 15.61 14.31
N LYS A 179 11.62 16.66 13.49
CA LYS A 179 11.11 18.00 13.79
C LYS A 179 10.21 18.49 12.67
N ASN A 180 9.06 19.03 13.02
CA ASN A 180 8.23 19.79 12.09
C ASN A 180 8.70 21.25 12.10
N SER A 181 9.24 21.72 10.97
CA SER A 181 9.70 23.08 10.77
C SER A 181 8.74 23.95 9.95
N GLY A 182 7.61 23.39 9.53
CA GLY A 182 6.59 24.10 8.76
C GLY A 182 5.50 24.72 9.63
N ASP A 183 4.63 25.50 8.99
CA ASP A 183 3.49 26.18 9.62
C ASP A 183 2.25 25.27 9.75
N GLY A 184 2.23 24.16 9.01
CA GLY A 184 1.18 23.14 9.05
C GLY A 184 1.68 21.82 9.61
N ASP A 185 0.78 20.86 9.77
CA ASP A 185 1.14 19.51 10.22
C ASP A 185 2.10 18.84 9.22
N LEU A 186 3.15 18.22 9.75
CA LEU A 186 3.94 17.24 9.01
C LEU A 186 3.18 15.91 9.04
N LYS A 187 2.75 15.46 7.86
CA LYS A 187 1.87 14.30 7.67
C LYS A 187 2.62 13.20 6.92
N MET A 188 2.43 11.95 7.35
CA MET A 188 3.17 10.84 6.77
C MET A 188 2.43 9.51 6.94
N TYR A 189 2.73 8.56 6.10
CA TYR A 189 2.49 7.16 6.40
C TYR A 189 3.70 6.60 7.14
N VAL A 190 3.43 5.72 8.09
CA VAL A 190 4.46 5.04 8.87
C VAL A 190 4.24 3.54 8.73
N VAL A 191 5.24 2.87 8.20
CA VAL A 191 5.30 1.42 8.12
C VAL A 191 6.32 0.94 9.13
N SER A 192 5.92 0.06 10.03
CA SER A 192 6.81 -0.63 10.94
C SER A 192 6.90 -2.10 10.58
N GLU A 193 8.11 -2.62 10.51
CA GLU A 193 8.35 -4.04 10.35
C GLU A 193 9.22 -4.59 11.49
N PRO A 194 9.01 -5.86 11.90
CA PRO A 194 9.85 -6.49 12.90
C PRO A 194 11.20 -6.89 12.30
N THR A 195 12.23 -6.90 13.13
CA THR A 195 13.52 -7.51 12.77
C THR A 195 13.58 -8.93 13.34
N PRO A 196 13.69 -9.97 12.51
CA PRO A 196 13.80 -11.35 12.97
C PRO A 196 15.08 -11.58 13.79
N ALA A 197 15.07 -12.59 14.65
CA ALA A 197 16.26 -12.99 15.39
C ALA A 197 17.44 -13.29 14.45
N GLY A 198 18.59 -12.68 14.74
CA GLY A 198 19.79 -12.79 13.92
C GLY A 198 19.83 -11.86 12.69
N PHE A 199 18.81 -11.05 12.48
CA PHE A 199 18.85 -10.00 11.46
C PHE A 199 19.90 -8.93 11.83
N VAL A 200 20.66 -8.49 10.83
CA VAL A 200 21.66 -7.45 10.99
C VAL A 200 21.12 -6.16 10.35
N PRO A 201 20.70 -5.16 11.13
CA PRO A 201 20.17 -3.93 10.59
C PRO A 201 21.19 -3.14 9.78
N ALA A 202 20.71 -2.33 8.83
CA ALA A 202 21.53 -1.33 8.19
C ALA A 202 22.03 -0.32 9.23
N LYS A 203 23.20 0.26 9.00
CA LYS A 203 23.86 1.14 9.99
C LYS A 203 23.55 2.63 9.83
N ALA A 204 22.79 2.98 8.81
CA ALA A 204 22.54 4.37 8.49
C ALA A 204 21.11 4.57 7.98
N MET A 205 20.56 5.73 8.30
CA MET A 205 19.32 6.23 7.70
C MET A 205 19.48 6.34 6.18
N LEU A 206 18.47 5.90 5.44
CA LEU A 206 18.34 6.08 4.01
C LEU A 206 17.16 7.01 3.69
N THR A 207 17.29 7.75 2.60
CA THR A 207 16.24 8.64 2.11
C THR A 207 16.07 8.48 0.61
N THR A 208 14.83 8.50 0.15
CA THR A 208 14.48 8.41 -1.27
C THR A 208 13.44 9.49 -1.58
N ASP A 209 13.79 10.43 -2.45
CA ASP A 209 12.83 11.39 -3.01
C ASP A 209 12.16 10.73 -4.22
N GLU A 210 10.89 10.39 -4.09
CA GLU A 210 10.12 9.70 -5.14
C GLU A 210 10.18 10.41 -6.49
N ARG A 211 10.21 11.73 -6.49
CA ARG A 211 10.26 12.54 -7.72
C ARG A 211 11.56 12.35 -8.52
N GLN A 212 12.60 11.81 -7.87
CA GLN A 212 13.89 11.51 -8.49
C GLN A 212 14.04 10.03 -8.83
N VAL A 213 13.12 9.19 -8.40
CA VAL A 213 13.14 7.75 -8.69
C VAL A 213 12.68 7.52 -10.14
N PRO A 214 13.47 6.84 -10.95
CA PRO A 214 13.05 6.46 -12.31
C PRO A 214 11.78 5.59 -12.26
N VAL A 215 10.86 5.88 -13.17
CA VAL A 215 9.68 5.03 -13.35
C VAL A 215 10.12 3.66 -13.86
N ARG A 216 9.62 2.61 -13.23
CA ARG A 216 9.78 1.24 -13.70
C ARG A 216 8.88 1.04 -14.93
N THR A 217 9.45 1.12 -16.13
CA THR A 217 8.73 0.92 -17.40
C THR A 217 9.51 -0.02 -18.33
N PRO A 218 8.81 -0.89 -19.06
CA PRO A 218 7.45 -1.33 -18.75
C PRO A 218 7.46 -2.16 -17.46
N MET A 219 6.40 -2.09 -16.69
CA MET A 219 6.20 -3.12 -15.66
C MET A 219 6.36 -4.47 -16.36
N ALA A 220 7.23 -5.29 -15.84
CA ALA A 220 7.42 -6.63 -16.37
C ALA A 220 6.07 -7.30 -16.52
N ALA A 221 5.87 -8.02 -17.63
CA ALA A 221 4.65 -8.79 -17.83
C ALA A 221 4.38 -9.60 -16.56
N SER A 222 3.19 -9.45 -16.00
CA SER A 222 2.76 -10.29 -14.90
C SER A 222 2.87 -11.75 -15.35
N PRO A 223 3.39 -12.68 -14.53
CA PRO A 223 3.41 -14.09 -14.90
C PRO A 223 2.01 -14.66 -15.13
N TYR A 224 0.97 -13.92 -14.75
CA TYR A 224 -0.44 -14.29 -14.92
C TYR A 224 -1.05 -13.79 -16.21
N THR A 225 -0.34 -12.96 -16.99
CA THR A 225 -0.81 -12.45 -18.27
C THR A 225 -0.24 -13.26 -19.42
N LEU A 226 -0.90 -13.19 -20.58
CA LEU A 226 -0.36 -13.73 -21.81
C LEU A 226 1.05 -13.18 -22.07
N PRO A 227 1.95 -13.98 -22.65
CA PRO A 227 3.28 -13.51 -22.99
C PRO A 227 3.22 -12.17 -23.73
N GLY A 228 3.90 -11.16 -23.18
CA GLY A 228 3.91 -9.81 -23.75
C GLY A 228 2.79 -8.88 -23.29
N ALA A 229 1.84 -9.34 -22.48
CA ALA A 229 0.86 -8.48 -21.82
C ALA A 229 1.31 -8.17 -20.39
N SER A 230 1.07 -6.95 -19.92
CA SER A 230 1.29 -6.56 -18.52
C SER A 230 -0.04 -6.22 -17.89
N GLY A 231 -0.40 -6.89 -16.81
CA GLY A 231 -1.59 -6.58 -16.03
C GLY A 231 -1.53 -5.22 -15.33
N HIS A 232 -0.35 -4.64 -15.31
CA HIS A 232 -0.09 -3.34 -14.69
C HIS A 232 0.19 -2.24 -15.71
N TRP A 233 -0.34 -2.38 -16.92
CA TRP A 233 -0.10 -1.43 -18.02
C TRP A 233 -0.50 0.02 -17.70
N ALA A 234 -1.44 0.20 -16.76
CA ALA A 234 -1.90 1.52 -16.31
C ALA A 234 -1.14 2.04 -15.08
N HIS A 235 -0.21 1.26 -14.55
CA HIS A 235 0.53 1.59 -13.35
C HIS A 235 1.87 2.24 -13.67
N VAL A 236 2.11 3.39 -13.04
CA VAL A 236 3.42 4.05 -13.00
C VAL A 236 4.06 3.74 -11.66
N VAL A 237 5.08 2.91 -11.65
CA VAL A 237 5.68 2.38 -10.43
C VAL A 237 7.05 2.99 -10.17
N ARG A 238 7.30 3.34 -8.91
CA ARG A 238 8.63 3.78 -8.42
C ARG A 238 9.02 2.96 -7.21
N ASP A 239 10.24 2.44 -7.24
CA ASP A 239 10.81 1.66 -6.13
C ASP A 239 11.42 2.61 -5.11
N LEU A 240 10.93 2.60 -3.87
CA LEU A 240 11.45 3.44 -2.81
C LEU A 240 12.53 2.73 -2.00
N PHE A 241 12.21 1.56 -1.46
CA PHE A 241 13.12 0.71 -0.69
C PHE A 241 12.84 -0.78 -0.96
N SER A 242 13.85 -1.59 -0.75
CA SER A 242 13.81 -3.04 -0.94
C SER A 242 14.64 -3.77 0.13
N LYS A 243 14.66 -5.08 0.06
CA LYS A 243 15.56 -5.89 0.92
C LYS A 243 17.04 -5.56 0.73
N THR A 244 17.45 -5.10 -0.43
CA THR A 244 18.84 -4.69 -0.68
C THR A 244 19.20 -3.39 0.04
N ASP A 245 18.20 -2.61 0.43
CA ASP A 245 18.35 -1.39 1.24
C ASP A 245 18.34 -1.69 2.74
N GLY A 246 17.97 -2.90 3.13
CA GLY A 246 17.95 -3.37 4.51
C GLY A 246 16.57 -3.63 5.10
N LEU A 247 15.51 -3.70 4.27
CA LEU A 247 14.21 -4.19 4.75
C LEU A 247 14.32 -5.64 5.23
N ALA A 248 13.68 -5.95 6.36
CA ALA A 248 13.81 -7.24 7.03
C ALA A 248 12.76 -8.25 6.59
N THR A 249 11.50 -7.95 6.81
CA THR A 249 10.36 -8.82 6.52
C THR A 249 9.56 -8.35 5.32
N ILE A 250 9.57 -7.06 5.05
CA ILE A 250 8.97 -6.46 3.85
C ILE A 250 9.92 -6.65 2.66
N GLY A 251 9.39 -7.07 1.52
CA GLY A 251 10.16 -7.27 0.30
C GLY A 251 10.54 -5.95 -0.37
N ASP A 252 9.52 -5.16 -0.64
CA ASP A 252 9.60 -3.88 -1.33
C ASP A 252 8.65 -2.87 -0.72
N LEU A 253 9.02 -1.60 -0.80
CA LEU A 253 8.16 -0.44 -0.63
C LEU A 253 8.17 0.33 -1.94
N ILE A 254 7.03 0.46 -2.57
CA ILE A 254 6.86 1.12 -3.86
C ILE A 254 5.74 2.14 -3.81
N THR A 255 5.77 3.12 -4.69
CA THR A 255 4.61 3.93 -5.02
C THR A 255 4.06 3.54 -6.38
N VAL A 256 2.74 3.60 -6.49
CA VAL A 256 2.02 3.27 -7.72
C VAL A 256 1.07 4.42 -8.03
N GLU A 257 1.26 5.01 -9.19
CA GLU A 257 0.34 5.99 -9.75
C GLU A 257 -0.52 5.28 -10.81
N ILE A 258 -1.83 5.43 -10.72
CA ILE A 258 -2.78 4.86 -11.67
C ILE A 258 -3.29 6.00 -12.54
N ASN A 259 -3.10 5.88 -13.84
CA ASN A 259 -3.54 6.90 -14.79
C ASN A 259 -5.05 7.11 -14.72
N PRO A 260 -5.55 8.35 -14.94
CA PRO A 260 -6.98 8.62 -14.97
C PRO A 260 -7.73 7.75 -15.98
N MET A 261 -8.96 7.36 -15.65
CA MET A 261 -9.83 6.54 -16.48
C MET A 261 -9.24 5.16 -16.83
N THR A 262 -8.40 4.63 -15.94
CA THR A 262 -7.81 3.29 -16.12
C THR A 262 -7.96 2.43 -14.88
N MET A 263 -7.69 1.16 -15.04
CA MET A 263 -7.63 0.18 -13.96
C MET A 263 -6.46 -0.77 -14.15
N GLY A 264 -5.93 -1.27 -13.05
CA GLY A 264 -5.04 -2.42 -13.10
C GLY A 264 -5.80 -3.69 -13.47
N GLU A 265 -5.09 -4.71 -13.92
CA GLU A 265 -5.67 -6.03 -14.11
C GLU A 265 -6.09 -6.62 -12.76
N PRO A 266 -7.31 -7.16 -12.62
CA PRO A 266 -7.67 -7.95 -11.45
C PRO A 266 -6.82 -9.22 -11.36
N HIS A 267 -6.07 -9.38 -10.28
CA HIS A 267 -5.20 -10.54 -10.08
C HIS A 267 -5.15 -10.96 -8.61
N PRO A 268 -4.90 -12.24 -8.32
CA PRO A 268 -4.61 -12.72 -6.99
C PRO A 268 -3.11 -12.60 -6.70
N HIS A 269 -2.74 -12.72 -5.43
CA HIS A 269 -1.33 -12.82 -5.04
C HIS A 269 -0.85 -14.26 -4.94
N ASN A 270 0.46 -14.44 -5.00
CA ASN A 270 1.05 -15.74 -4.76
C ASN A 270 0.83 -16.19 -3.31
N PRO A 271 0.71 -17.49 -3.06
CA PRO A 271 0.58 -18.00 -1.70
C PRO A 271 1.70 -17.50 -0.78
N GLY A 272 1.33 -16.92 0.36
CA GLY A 272 2.26 -16.36 1.33
C GLY A 272 2.78 -14.95 1.02
N GLN A 273 2.35 -14.33 -0.08
CA GLN A 273 2.69 -12.96 -0.42
C GLN A 273 1.63 -12.01 0.14
N GLU A 274 2.03 -11.19 1.11
CA GLU A 274 1.22 -10.06 1.57
C GLU A 274 1.49 -8.84 0.69
N GLU A 275 0.44 -8.22 0.20
CA GLU A 275 0.53 -6.97 -0.53
C GLU A 275 -0.51 -5.99 0.02
N ILE A 276 -0.03 -4.81 0.41
CA ILE A 276 -0.85 -3.75 1.00
C ILE A 276 -1.00 -2.64 -0.03
N TRP A 277 -2.23 -2.21 -0.24
CA TRP A 277 -2.55 -1.03 -1.04
C TRP A 277 -3.09 0.08 -0.15
N ALA A 278 -2.31 1.14 0.03
CA ALA A 278 -2.69 2.32 0.79
C ALA A 278 -2.91 3.51 -0.14
N ALA A 279 -4.08 4.11 -0.10
CA ALA A 279 -4.35 5.33 -0.85
C ALA A 279 -3.60 6.50 -0.22
N VAL A 280 -2.76 7.15 -1.00
CA VAL A 280 -1.92 8.29 -0.57
C VAL A 280 -2.51 9.61 -1.04
N ASP A 281 -3.01 9.65 -2.27
CA ASP A 281 -3.59 10.84 -2.88
C ASP A 281 -4.71 10.46 -3.85
N GLY A 282 -5.66 11.36 -4.07
CA GLY A 282 -6.81 11.11 -4.91
C GLY A 282 -7.79 10.09 -4.31
N ASN A 283 -8.83 9.78 -5.07
CA ASN A 283 -9.79 8.73 -4.75
C ASN A 283 -9.75 7.67 -5.85
N SER A 284 -9.90 6.41 -5.45
CA SER A 284 -10.01 5.29 -6.37
C SER A 284 -11.14 4.36 -5.96
N LEU A 285 -11.46 3.43 -6.83
CA LEU A 285 -12.29 2.29 -6.48
C LEU A 285 -11.36 1.09 -6.32
N ALA A 286 -11.32 0.53 -5.11
CA ALA A 286 -10.70 -0.75 -4.87
C ALA A 286 -11.68 -1.86 -5.27
N PHE A 287 -11.32 -2.66 -6.24
CA PHE A 287 -12.01 -3.89 -6.59
C PHE A 287 -11.39 -5.03 -5.79
N ILE A 288 -12.14 -5.63 -4.88
CA ILE A 288 -11.66 -6.65 -3.96
C ILE A 288 -12.62 -7.84 -4.01
N GLY A 289 -12.14 -8.98 -4.49
CA GLY A 289 -12.98 -10.15 -4.73
C GLY A 289 -14.04 -9.84 -5.79
N SER A 290 -15.30 -9.74 -5.40
CA SER A 290 -16.43 -9.38 -6.26
C SER A 290 -17.04 -8.02 -5.93
N GLU A 291 -16.40 -7.24 -5.07
CA GLU A 291 -16.94 -6.02 -4.48
C GLU A 291 -16.11 -4.78 -4.86
N LEU A 292 -16.77 -3.63 -4.87
CA LEU A 292 -16.12 -2.34 -5.04
C LEU A 292 -16.20 -1.55 -3.73
N ARG A 293 -15.10 -0.90 -3.39
CA ARG A 293 -15.03 0.06 -2.27
C ARG A 293 -14.38 1.35 -2.73
N VAL A 294 -14.93 2.47 -2.33
CA VAL A 294 -14.27 3.77 -2.52
C VAL A 294 -13.06 3.81 -1.60
N GLN A 295 -11.90 4.01 -2.18
CA GLN A 295 -10.66 4.18 -1.47
C GLN A 295 -10.25 5.66 -1.52
N HIS A 296 -9.98 6.24 -0.37
CA HIS A 296 -9.53 7.62 -0.21
C HIS A 296 -8.22 7.67 0.60
N PRO A 297 -7.50 8.80 0.60
CA PRO A 297 -6.27 8.94 1.37
C PRO A 297 -6.46 8.58 2.84
N GLY A 298 -5.62 7.68 3.33
CA GLY A 298 -5.68 7.16 4.68
C GLY A 298 -6.44 5.85 4.85
N MET A 299 -6.99 5.31 3.78
CA MET A 299 -7.45 3.92 3.73
C MET A 299 -6.36 3.02 3.16
N ALA A 300 -6.36 1.78 3.63
CA ALA A 300 -5.57 0.71 3.05
C ALA A 300 -6.34 -0.61 3.11
N TYR A 301 -5.98 -1.52 2.23
CA TYR A 301 -6.47 -2.89 2.27
C TYR A 301 -5.32 -3.88 2.00
N MET A 302 -5.55 -5.12 2.40
CA MET A 302 -4.73 -6.26 2.04
C MET A 302 -5.66 -7.40 1.64
N ILE A 303 -5.37 -8.10 0.56
CA ILE A 303 -6.12 -9.31 0.18
C ILE A 303 -5.46 -10.56 0.77
N ARG A 304 -6.25 -11.65 0.82
CA ARG A 304 -5.76 -12.94 1.31
C ARG A 304 -4.60 -13.45 0.46
N PRO A 305 -3.51 -13.91 1.08
CA PRO A 305 -2.32 -14.40 0.37
C PRO A 305 -2.44 -15.88 -0.06
N ASP A 306 -3.56 -16.26 -0.70
CA ASP A 306 -3.84 -17.67 -1.04
C ASP A 306 -4.49 -17.87 -2.42
N GLN A 307 -4.49 -16.86 -3.26
CA GLN A 307 -5.14 -16.84 -4.58
C GLN A 307 -6.69 -17.00 -4.55
N SER A 308 -7.31 -17.01 -3.37
CA SER A 308 -8.76 -17.11 -3.25
C SER A 308 -9.48 -15.79 -3.49
N MET A 309 -8.75 -14.69 -3.52
CA MET A 309 -9.27 -13.33 -3.68
C MET A 309 -8.43 -12.57 -4.71
N THR A 310 -9.10 -11.89 -5.61
CA THR A 310 -8.46 -10.98 -6.56
C THR A 310 -8.63 -9.55 -6.12
N HIS A 311 -7.76 -8.67 -6.58
CA HIS A 311 -7.94 -7.24 -6.41
C HIS A 311 -7.52 -6.46 -7.66
N SER A 312 -7.93 -5.21 -7.70
CA SER A 312 -7.47 -4.19 -8.63
C SER A 312 -7.81 -2.81 -8.08
N ASN A 313 -7.14 -1.80 -8.57
CA ASN A 313 -7.48 -0.41 -8.31
C ASN A 313 -7.91 0.27 -9.61
N ILE A 314 -8.94 1.09 -9.50
CA ILE A 314 -9.56 1.81 -10.60
C ILE A 314 -9.47 3.30 -10.29
N ASN A 315 -8.87 4.05 -11.20
CA ASN A 315 -8.94 5.51 -11.17
C ASN A 315 -10.00 5.96 -12.18
N SER A 316 -11.12 6.42 -11.63
CA SER A 316 -12.27 6.84 -12.46
C SER A 316 -12.16 8.27 -13.01
N GLY A 317 -11.10 9.00 -12.71
CA GLY A 317 -10.90 10.38 -13.13
C GLY A 317 -11.01 11.39 -12.01
#